data_11fc0d632a20c25e7906515a4d8c9441
#
_entry.id   11fc0d632a20c25e7906515a4d8c9441
#
_cell.length_a   1.000
_cell.length_b   1.000
_cell.length_c   1.000
_cell.angle_alpha   90.00
_cell.angle_beta   90.00
_cell.angle_gamma   90.00
#
_symmetry.space_group_name_H-M   'P 1'
#
loop_
_entity.id
_entity.type
_entity.pdbx_description
1 polymer ?
#
loop_
_entity_poly.entity_id
_entity_poly.type
_entity_poly.pdbx_seq_one_letter_code
_entity_poly.pdbx_strand_id
1 'polypeptide(L)'
;PILCLLTKNPIINSLHANCINDYTSKYFETATQLNIATGFISNESIAELRRLIEYRKHTLNLSLFIGMNYIDGFTKLQYDAVKELGEKLIKNDLGNVYVSPKAMFHGKMYSFLKDGECLGAFVGSSNLGSFIGTSQNLIESDVFFEADSGMGIHNRIIEITNILGESISDAKPIENFKEPTTALLDGFEYVEKLNREETAQCLLKGSQNVVRIPLKTEDKSNLNAYFGAGKVKGRFSRRDYYEVEIIISTKIPNRSLLPNKEDGNFTVITNDGYKFECARQGDYGKNFRSAHDLKILGRWIKGQMENAGALKLGDKVTEETLRKFGKSSLVLTQSVDKDFWILTLE
;
A
#
# COMPACT_ATOMS: atom_id res chain seq x y z
N PRO A 1 -19.99 -12.57 21.75
CA PRO A 1 -20.95 -12.18 20.70
C PRO A 1 -20.27 -12.26 19.32
N ILE A 2 -21.04 -12.65 18.33
CA ILE A 2 -20.62 -12.69 16.93
C ILE A 2 -21.15 -11.43 16.25
N LEU A 3 -20.28 -10.69 15.58
CA LEU A 3 -20.63 -9.46 14.89
C LEU A 3 -20.17 -9.56 13.43
N CYS A 4 -21.06 -9.27 12.51
CA CYS A 4 -20.72 -9.15 11.08
C CYS A 4 -20.17 -7.75 10.80
N LEU A 5 -19.03 -7.69 10.14
CA LEU A 5 -18.32 -6.46 9.79
C LEU A 5 -18.20 -6.34 8.29
N LEU A 6 -18.28 -5.12 7.78
CA LEU A 6 -18.05 -4.81 6.38
C LEU A 6 -16.84 -3.90 6.23
N THR A 7 -16.12 -4.05 5.13
CA THR A 7 -15.08 -3.11 4.76
C THR A 7 -15.71 -1.77 4.45
N LYS A 8 -15.13 -0.68 4.95
CA LYS A 8 -15.61 0.66 4.69
C LYS A 8 -15.48 0.99 3.20
N ASN A 9 -16.60 1.21 2.53
CA ASN A 9 -16.65 1.59 1.12
C ASN A 9 -17.60 2.78 0.97
N PRO A 10 -17.23 3.85 0.24
CA PRO A 10 -18.07 5.02 0.03
C PRO A 10 -19.45 4.73 -0.56
N ILE A 11 -19.56 3.70 -1.40
CA ILE A 11 -20.81 3.30 -2.03
C ILE A 11 -21.79 2.69 -1.02
N ILE A 12 -21.30 2.12 0.08
CA ILE A 12 -22.11 1.43 1.10
C ILE A 12 -22.25 2.23 2.40
N ASN A 13 -21.91 3.51 2.41
CA ASN A 13 -22.08 4.37 3.60
C ASN A 13 -23.55 4.43 4.10
N SER A 14 -24.52 3.96 3.32
CA SER A 14 -25.92 3.81 3.72
C SER A 14 -26.21 2.50 4.48
N LEU A 15 -25.29 1.54 4.48
CA LEU A 15 -25.44 0.32 5.27
C LEU A 15 -24.96 0.59 6.70
N HIS A 16 -25.86 0.47 7.66
CA HIS A 16 -25.55 0.52 9.09
C HIS A 16 -24.74 -0.71 9.50
N ALA A 17 -23.46 -0.73 9.14
CA ALA A 17 -22.55 -1.82 9.45
C ALA A 17 -21.35 -1.28 10.22
N ASN A 18 -20.90 -2.06 11.22
CA ASN A 18 -19.65 -1.77 11.90
C ASN A 18 -18.48 -2.00 10.93
N CYS A 19 -17.53 -1.09 10.91
CA CYS A 19 -16.37 -1.18 10.04
C CYS A 19 -15.28 -2.04 10.69
N ILE A 20 -14.71 -2.98 9.93
CA ILE A 20 -13.60 -3.83 10.38
C ILE A 20 -12.42 -2.98 10.90
N ASN A 21 -12.15 -1.84 10.27
CA ASN A 21 -11.04 -0.97 10.65
C ASN A 21 -11.20 -0.35 12.06
N ASP A 22 -12.42 -0.19 12.55
CA ASP A 22 -12.66 0.36 13.89
C ASP A 22 -12.22 -0.63 14.98
N TYR A 23 -12.38 -1.93 14.72
CA TYR A 23 -11.93 -3.00 15.62
C TYR A 23 -10.45 -3.29 15.48
N THR A 24 -9.95 -3.44 14.25
CA THR A 24 -8.55 -3.79 14.00
C THR A 24 -7.60 -2.72 14.50
N SER A 25 -7.93 -1.44 14.35
CA SER A 25 -7.10 -0.33 14.83
C SER A 25 -6.82 -0.41 16.33
N LYS A 26 -7.85 -0.71 17.13
CA LYS A 26 -7.73 -0.89 18.58
C LYS A 26 -6.82 -2.07 18.93
N TYR A 27 -6.98 -3.20 18.26
CA TYR A 27 -6.20 -4.40 18.56
C TYR A 27 -4.76 -4.28 18.08
N PHE A 28 -4.50 -3.62 16.96
CA PHE A 28 -3.14 -3.33 16.53
C PHE A 28 -2.36 -2.48 17.54
N GLU A 29 -3.03 -1.65 18.32
CA GLU A 29 -2.38 -0.85 19.37
C GLU A 29 -2.07 -1.66 20.64
N THR A 30 -2.89 -2.64 20.97
CA THR A 30 -2.88 -3.29 22.30
C THR A 30 -2.39 -4.74 22.30
N ALA A 31 -2.54 -5.46 21.19
CA ALA A 31 -2.13 -6.88 21.13
C ALA A 31 -0.62 -7.04 21.26
N THR A 32 -0.21 -8.13 21.89
CA THR A 32 1.21 -8.57 21.95
C THR A 32 1.50 -9.67 20.93
N GLN A 33 0.46 -10.30 20.37
CA GLN A 33 0.57 -11.34 19.35
C GLN A 33 -0.50 -11.17 18.28
N LEU A 34 -0.11 -11.29 17.02
CA LEU A 34 -0.97 -11.28 15.84
C LEU A 34 -0.71 -12.53 15.02
N ASN A 35 -1.75 -13.31 14.77
CA ASN A 35 -1.69 -14.49 13.91
C ASN A 35 -2.61 -14.28 12.71
N ILE A 36 -2.08 -14.52 11.54
CA ILE A 36 -2.74 -14.30 10.26
C ILE A 36 -2.65 -15.57 9.43
N ALA A 37 -3.80 -16.05 8.93
CA ALA A 37 -3.87 -16.99 7.82
C ALA A 37 -4.66 -16.34 6.69
N THR A 38 -3.99 -16.00 5.60
CA THR A 38 -4.59 -15.32 4.45
C THR A 38 -4.29 -16.07 3.15
N GLY A 39 -5.19 -15.98 2.17
CA GLY A 39 -4.94 -16.56 0.85
C GLY A 39 -3.87 -15.79 0.11
N PHE A 40 -4.09 -14.49 -0.08
CA PHE A 40 -3.24 -13.61 -0.87
C PHE A 40 -2.72 -12.42 -0.07
N ILE A 41 -1.59 -11.92 -0.54
CA ILE A 41 -0.99 -10.66 -0.10
C ILE A 41 -0.88 -9.68 -1.27
N SER A 42 -0.89 -8.40 -0.98
CA SER A 42 -0.57 -7.33 -1.93
C SER A 42 0.71 -6.60 -1.52
N ASN A 43 1.27 -5.80 -2.43
CA ASN A 43 2.44 -4.98 -2.15
C ASN A 43 2.19 -4.04 -0.96
N GLU A 44 1.02 -3.38 -0.98
CA GLU A 44 0.58 -2.47 0.08
C GLU A 44 0.47 -3.18 1.43
N SER A 45 -0.10 -4.38 1.43
CA SER A 45 -0.32 -5.12 2.66
C SER A 45 1.00 -5.50 3.35
N ILE A 46 2.01 -5.88 2.59
CA ILE A 46 3.34 -6.19 3.14
C ILE A 46 4.03 -4.92 3.63
N ALA A 47 3.98 -3.82 2.88
CA ALA A 47 4.54 -2.55 3.29
C ALA A 47 3.93 -2.06 4.61
N GLU A 48 2.60 -2.13 4.74
CA GLU A 48 1.88 -1.72 5.94
C GLU A 48 2.17 -2.64 7.13
N LEU A 49 2.25 -3.96 6.91
CA LEU A 49 2.58 -4.91 7.97
C LEU A 49 4.00 -4.69 8.51
N ARG A 50 4.98 -4.45 7.62
CA ARG A 50 6.36 -4.08 8.03
C ARG A 50 6.37 -2.82 8.88
N ARG A 51 5.65 -1.79 8.46
CA ARG A 51 5.50 -0.54 9.22
C ARG A 51 4.91 -0.78 10.61
N LEU A 52 3.86 -1.59 10.69
CA LEU A 52 3.20 -1.89 11.95
C LEU A 52 4.16 -2.52 12.97
N ILE A 53 4.99 -3.47 12.51
CA ILE A 53 6.00 -4.13 13.34
C ILE A 53 7.05 -3.12 13.81
N GLU A 54 7.51 -2.24 12.93
CA GLU A 54 8.48 -1.20 13.26
C GLU A 54 7.92 -0.17 14.24
N TYR A 55 6.65 0.23 14.04
CA TYR A 55 5.95 1.13 14.96
C TYR A 55 5.83 0.54 16.37
N ARG A 56 5.51 -0.75 16.46
CA ARG A 56 5.39 -1.47 17.74
C ARG A 56 6.73 -1.75 18.40
N LYS A 57 7.86 -1.29 17.84
CA LYS A 57 9.21 -1.38 18.43
C LYS A 57 9.52 -2.77 18.99
N HIS A 58 9.20 -3.80 18.23
CA HIS A 58 9.46 -5.18 18.61
C HIS A 58 8.64 -5.69 19.82
N THR A 59 7.45 -5.14 20.07
CA THR A 59 6.54 -5.64 21.11
C THR A 59 5.39 -6.47 20.56
N LEU A 60 5.33 -6.70 19.25
CA LEU A 60 4.28 -7.47 18.59
C LEU A 60 4.90 -8.71 17.94
N ASN A 61 4.54 -9.87 18.43
CA ASN A 61 4.86 -11.14 17.79
C ASN A 61 3.91 -11.37 16.60
N LEU A 62 4.45 -11.75 15.45
CA LEU A 62 3.70 -12.00 14.23
C LEU A 62 3.92 -13.41 13.70
N SER A 63 2.83 -14.13 13.50
CA SER A 63 2.76 -15.32 12.66
C SER A 63 1.93 -15.03 11.42
N LEU A 64 2.54 -15.03 10.24
CA LEU A 64 1.89 -14.79 8.97
C LEU A 64 1.95 -16.06 8.11
N PHE A 65 0.78 -16.68 7.87
CA PHE A 65 0.65 -17.79 6.93
C PHE A 65 0.01 -17.31 5.63
N ILE A 66 0.69 -17.55 4.49
CA ILE A 66 0.28 -17.17 3.14
C ILE A 66 -0.07 -18.43 2.34
N GLY A 67 -1.37 -18.64 2.11
CA GLY A 67 -1.91 -19.90 1.64
C GLY A 67 -1.89 -20.11 0.11
N MET A 68 -1.84 -19.06 -0.70
CA MET A 68 -2.02 -19.15 -2.16
C MET A 68 -0.76 -18.78 -2.95
N ASN A 69 -0.10 -17.68 -2.57
CA ASN A 69 0.95 -17.09 -3.40
C ASN A 69 2.13 -18.02 -3.72
N TYR A 70 2.43 -19.01 -2.88
CA TYR A 70 3.55 -19.92 -3.13
C TYR A 70 3.30 -20.83 -4.34
N ILE A 71 2.07 -21.33 -4.50
CA ILE A 71 1.67 -22.22 -5.61
C ILE A 71 1.15 -21.40 -6.79
N ASP A 72 0.29 -20.41 -6.54
CA ASP A 72 -0.30 -19.56 -7.58
C ASP A 72 0.72 -18.60 -8.21
N GLY A 73 1.74 -18.22 -7.47
CA GLY A 73 2.88 -17.39 -7.87
C GLY A 73 2.98 -16.08 -7.07
N PHE A 74 4.21 -15.78 -6.66
CA PHE A 74 4.64 -14.46 -6.22
C PHE A 74 5.21 -13.66 -7.39
N THR A 75 5.13 -12.34 -7.33
CA THR A 75 6.13 -11.53 -8.02
C THR A 75 7.45 -11.60 -7.26
N LYS A 76 8.59 -11.38 -7.94
CA LYS A 76 9.88 -11.36 -7.25
C LYS A 76 9.92 -10.36 -6.10
N LEU A 77 9.33 -9.18 -6.31
CA LEU A 77 9.25 -8.12 -5.32
C LEU A 77 8.48 -8.56 -4.06
N GLN A 78 7.34 -9.24 -4.21
CA GLN A 78 6.59 -9.79 -3.09
C GLN A 78 7.35 -10.87 -2.35
N TYR A 79 7.96 -11.80 -3.09
CA TYR A 79 8.73 -12.90 -2.50
C TYR A 79 9.91 -12.39 -1.69
N ASP A 80 10.70 -11.47 -2.25
CA ASP A 80 11.85 -10.87 -1.55
C ASP A 80 11.38 -10.14 -0.28
N ALA A 81 10.27 -9.40 -0.34
CA ALA A 81 9.74 -8.66 0.80
C ALA A 81 9.23 -9.57 1.94
N VAL A 82 8.51 -10.67 1.62
CA VAL A 82 8.04 -11.60 2.65
C VAL A 82 9.18 -12.45 3.23
N LYS A 83 10.18 -12.79 2.41
CA LYS A 83 11.38 -13.50 2.88
C LYS A 83 12.17 -12.63 3.85
N GLU A 84 12.45 -11.38 3.48
CA GLU A 84 13.13 -10.41 4.35
C GLU A 84 12.35 -10.16 5.65
N LEU A 85 11.01 -10.10 5.58
CA LEU A 85 10.16 -10.01 6.76
C LEU A 85 10.31 -11.23 7.67
N GLY A 86 10.25 -12.44 7.12
CA GLY A 86 10.43 -13.69 7.87
C GLY A 86 11.79 -13.76 8.56
N GLU A 87 12.88 -13.49 7.83
CA GLU A 87 14.24 -13.44 8.37
C GLU A 87 14.37 -12.42 9.50
N LYS A 88 13.79 -11.23 9.35
CA LYS A 88 13.77 -10.18 10.38
C LYS A 88 13.01 -10.60 11.63
N LEU A 89 11.85 -11.24 11.47
CA LEU A 89 11.06 -11.75 12.58
C LEU A 89 11.80 -12.83 13.36
N ILE A 90 12.37 -13.82 12.68
CA ILE A 90 13.14 -14.90 13.29
C ILE A 90 14.36 -14.33 14.04
N LYS A 91 15.12 -13.45 13.40
CA LYS A 91 16.33 -12.84 14.00
C LYS A 91 16.04 -12.10 15.30
N ASN A 92 14.85 -11.50 15.43
CA ASN A 92 14.46 -10.69 16.59
C ASN A 92 13.55 -11.45 17.58
N ASP A 93 13.32 -12.74 17.37
CA ASP A 93 12.39 -13.57 18.16
C ASP A 93 10.97 -12.99 18.22
N LEU A 94 10.51 -12.50 17.08
CA LEU A 94 9.19 -11.86 16.91
C LEU A 94 8.20 -12.68 16.09
N GLY A 95 8.55 -13.92 15.75
CA GLY A 95 7.66 -14.82 15.00
C GLY A 95 8.23 -15.24 13.65
N ASN A 96 7.35 -15.52 12.68
CA ASN A 96 7.77 -16.08 11.39
C ASN A 96 6.75 -15.80 10.28
N VAL A 97 7.19 -15.96 9.02
CA VAL A 97 6.33 -16.02 7.85
C VAL A 97 6.33 -17.45 7.30
N TYR A 98 5.15 -17.98 7.09
CA TYR A 98 4.93 -19.33 6.56
C TYR A 98 4.25 -19.24 5.20
N VAL A 99 4.63 -20.16 4.31
CA VAL A 99 4.01 -20.36 3.00
C VAL A 99 3.43 -21.77 2.91
N SER A 100 2.53 -22.01 1.98
CA SER A 100 1.88 -23.32 1.79
C SER A 100 2.39 -24.00 0.50
N PRO A 101 3.42 -24.85 0.55
CA PRO A 101 3.92 -25.54 -0.62
C PRO A 101 3.12 -26.79 -1.00
N LYS A 102 2.31 -27.32 -0.08
CA LYS A 102 1.61 -28.60 -0.24
C LYS A 102 0.19 -28.50 -0.76
N ALA A 103 -0.49 -27.40 -0.43
CA ALA A 103 -1.88 -27.20 -0.78
C ALA A 103 -2.23 -25.71 -0.85
N MET A 104 -3.22 -25.35 -1.66
CA MET A 104 -3.76 -23.99 -1.71
C MET A 104 -4.73 -23.79 -0.55
N PHE A 105 -4.50 -22.75 0.25
CA PHE A 105 -5.40 -22.30 1.30
C PHE A 105 -5.93 -20.91 0.97
N HIS A 106 -7.23 -20.80 0.78
CA HIS A 106 -7.90 -19.54 0.42
C HIS A 106 -8.69 -18.90 1.57
N GLY A 107 -8.58 -19.43 2.78
CA GLY A 107 -9.20 -18.85 3.98
C GLY A 107 -8.58 -17.51 4.36
N LYS A 108 -9.31 -16.73 5.14
CA LYS A 108 -8.85 -15.46 5.71
C LYS A 108 -9.28 -15.45 7.17
N MET A 109 -8.28 -15.57 8.04
CA MET A 109 -8.47 -15.64 9.50
C MET A 109 -7.41 -14.80 10.18
N TYR A 110 -7.81 -14.11 11.22
CA TYR A 110 -6.95 -13.19 11.97
C TYR A 110 -7.26 -13.33 13.45
N SER A 111 -6.23 -13.35 14.30
CA SER A 111 -6.43 -13.35 15.75
C SER A 111 -5.43 -12.43 16.44
N PHE A 112 -5.92 -11.65 17.39
CA PHE A 112 -5.16 -10.74 18.22
C PHE A 112 -5.17 -11.24 19.66
N LEU A 113 -4.00 -11.45 20.23
CA LEU A 113 -3.85 -11.87 21.61
C LEU A 113 -3.05 -10.85 22.40
N LYS A 114 -3.34 -10.81 23.70
CA LYS A 114 -2.53 -10.11 24.68
C LYS A 114 -2.33 -11.01 25.87
N ASP A 115 -1.06 -11.24 26.22
CA ASP A 115 -0.68 -12.07 27.38
C ASP A 115 -1.35 -13.47 27.39
N GLY A 116 -1.55 -14.05 26.19
CA GLY A 116 -2.19 -15.35 25.98
C GLY A 116 -3.72 -15.32 25.89
N GLU A 117 -4.36 -14.20 26.16
CA GLU A 117 -5.82 -14.05 26.04
C GLU A 117 -6.21 -13.49 24.66
N CYS A 118 -7.28 -14.03 24.08
CA CYS A 118 -7.78 -13.55 22.80
C CYS A 118 -8.56 -12.23 22.98
N LEU A 119 -8.05 -11.15 22.41
CA LEU A 119 -8.72 -9.86 22.37
C LEU A 119 -9.84 -9.83 21.32
N GLY A 120 -9.64 -10.58 20.22
CA GLY A 120 -10.57 -10.67 19.13
C GLY A 120 -10.01 -11.48 17.96
N ALA A 121 -10.89 -12.09 17.20
CA ALA A 121 -10.54 -12.83 15.99
C ALA A 121 -11.55 -12.57 14.88
N PHE A 122 -11.14 -12.79 13.65
CA PHE A 122 -11.94 -12.55 12.45
C PHE A 122 -11.84 -13.74 11.49
N VAL A 123 -12.94 -14.02 10.81
CA VAL A 123 -13.03 -14.97 9.70
C VAL A 123 -13.93 -14.36 8.64
N GLY A 124 -13.49 -14.35 7.39
CA GLY A 124 -14.34 -13.82 6.33
C GLY A 124 -13.69 -13.82 4.95
N SER A 125 -14.04 -12.82 4.17
CA SER A 125 -13.57 -12.66 2.80
C SER A 125 -12.34 -11.76 2.67
N SER A 126 -12.04 -10.94 3.68
CA SER A 126 -10.96 -9.94 3.65
C SER A 126 -9.58 -10.55 3.61
N ASN A 127 -8.88 -10.45 2.49
CA ASN A 127 -7.45 -10.69 2.42
C ASN A 127 -6.67 -9.63 3.23
N LEU A 128 -5.39 -9.85 3.47
CA LEU A 128 -4.57 -8.98 4.31
C LEU A 128 -4.68 -7.49 3.91
N GLY A 129 -4.74 -7.18 2.63
CA GLY A 129 -4.90 -5.80 2.14
C GLY A 129 -6.19 -5.16 2.62
N SER A 130 -7.32 -5.84 2.51
CA SER A 130 -8.62 -5.35 2.99
C SER A 130 -8.64 -5.23 4.50
N PHE A 131 -8.09 -6.22 5.20
CA PHE A 131 -8.08 -6.30 6.66
C PHE A 131 -7.31 -5.17 7.33
N ILE A 132 -6.16 -4.79 6.79
CA ILE A 132 -5.36 -3.66 7.29
C ILE A 132 -5.71 -2.31 6.63
N GLY A 133 -6.76 -2.28 5.79
CA GLY A 133 -7.30 -1.06 5.21
C GLY A 133 -6.51 -0.50 4.03
N THR A 134 -5.76 -1.33 3.32
CA THR A 134 -5.00 -0.92 2.12
C THR A 134 -5.70 -1.23 0.79
N SER A 135 -6.70 -2.11 0.80
CA SER A 135 -7.52 -2.42 -0.39
C SER A 135 -8.57 -1.35 -0.65
N GLN A 136 -8.81 -1.07 -1.92
CA GLN A 136 -9.82 -0.12 -2.38
C GLN A 136 -10.84 -0.84 -3.25
N ASN A 137 -12.06 -0.27 -3.30
CA ASN A 137 -13.15 -0.72 -4.15
C ASN A 137 -13.57 -2.20 -3.97
N LEU A 138 -13.16 -2.83 -2.86
CA LEU A 138 -13.62 -4.16 -2.49
C LEU A 138 -14.62 -4.07 -1.36
N ILE A 139 -15.74 -4.77 -1.53
CA ILE A 139 -16.74 -4.97 -0.48
C ILE A 139 -16.46 -6.35 0.11
N GLU A 140 -16.04 -6.36 1.35
CA GLU A 140 -15.69 -7.59 2.07
C GLU A 140 -16.62 -7.76 3.26
N SER A 141 -16.85 -8.99 3.66
CA SER A 141 -17.68 -9.33 4.81
C SER A 141 -16.94 -10.27 5.72
N ASP A 142 -16.80 -9.91 6.99
CA ASP A 142 -16.09 -10.66 7.99
C ASP A 142 -16.95 -10.85 9.25
N VAL A 143 -16.73 -11.94 9.94
CA VAL A 143 -17.36 -12.24 11.23
C VAL A 143 -16.33 -12.07 12.34
N PHE A 144 -16.71 -11.31 13.34
CA PHE A 144 -15.87 -11.02 14.49
C PHE A 144 -16.26 -11.91 15.68
N PHE A 145 -15.24 -12.43 16.38
CA PHE A 145 -15.35 -13.27 17.54
C PHE A 145 -14.55 -12.68 18.70
N GLU A 146 -15.12 -12.66 19.90
CA GLU A 146 -14.45 -12.22 21.12
C GLU A 146 -14.12 -13.37 22.04
N ALA A 147 -13.15 -13.16 22.92
CA ALA A 147 -12.80 -14.05 24.05
C ALA A 147 -12.66 -15.54 23.64
N ASP A 148 -13.36 -16.44 24.31
CA ASP A 148 -13.26 -17.88 24.11
C ASP A 148 -13.60 -18.32 22.67
N SER A 149 -14.60 -17.70 22.05
CA SER A 149 -14.96 -17.98 20.66
C SER A 149 -13.84 -17.55 19.70
N GLY A 150 -13.18 -16.43 19.99
CA GLY A 150 -12.00 -15.96 19.26
C GLY A 150 -10.79 -16.88 19.44
N MET A 151 -10.62 -17.48 20.62
CA MET A 151 -9.57 -18.46 20.87
C MET A 151 -9.74 -19.72 20.00
N GLY A 152 -10.98 -20.13 19.69
CA GLY A 152 -11.26 -21.20 18.74
C GLY A 152 -10.71 -20.89 17.33
N ILE A 153 -10.86 -19.64 16.85
CA ILE A 153 -10.29 -19.21 15.59
C ILE A 153 -8.76 -19.15 15.65
N HIS A 154 -8.20 -18.64 16.75
CA HIS A 154 -6.75 -18.64 16.96
C HIS A 154 -6.16 -20.06 16.84
N ASN A 155 -6.73 -21.04 17.58
CA ASN A 155 -6.28 -22.42 17.54
C ASN A 155 -6.37 -23.00 16.11
N ARG A 156 -7.41 -22.63 15.35
CA ARG A 156 -7.55 -23.05 13.94
C ARG A 156 -6.47 -22.45 13.05
N ILE A 157 -6.08 -21.20 13.25
CA ILE A 157 -4.95 -20.58 12.52
C ILE A 157 -3.66 -21.36 12.80
N ILE A 158 -3.38 -21.67 14.06
CA ILE A 158 -2.20 -22.42 14.46
C ILE A 158 -2.20 -23.82 13.86
N GLU A 159 -3.33 -24.54 13.91
CA GLU A 159 -3.48 -25.87 13.32
C GLU A 159 -3.18 -25.87 11.82
N ILE A 160 -3.79 -24.94 11.07
CA ILE A 160 -3.58 -24.79 9.62
C ILE A 160 -2.11 -24.48 9.33
N THR A 161 -1.50 -23.57 10.08
CA THR A 161 -0.10 -23.20 9.92
C THR A 161 0.82 -24.40 10.18
N ASN A 162 0.54 -25.22 11.21
CA ASN A 162 1.35 -26.40 11.53
C ASN A 162 1.21 -27.51 10.48
N ILE A 163 0.04 -27.69 9.89
CA ILE A 163 -0.22 -28.76 8.90
C ILE A 163 0.28 -28.39 7.52
N LEU A 164 0.02 -27.16 7.07
CA LEU A 164 0.27 -26.72 5.70
C LEU A 164 1.48 -25.81 5.56
N GLY A 165 1.89 -25.17 6.64
CA GLY A 165 2.92 -24.13 6.63
C GLY A 165 4.34 -24.69 6.63
N GLU A 166 5.18 -24.06 5.87
CA GLU A 166 6.64 -24.18 5.90
C GLU A 166 7.24 -22.78 6.04
N SER A 167 8.22 -22.62 6.92
CA SER A 167 8.91 -21.32 7.04
C SER A 167 9.41 -20.87 5.68
N ILE A 168 9.16 -19.62 5.30
CA ILE A 168 9.63 -19.09 4.03
C ILE A 168 11.16 -19.14 3.89
N SER A 169 11.87 -19.12 5.01
CA SER A 169 13.33 -19.23 5.05
C SER A 169 13.82 -20.65 4.74
N ASP A 170 13.00 -21.67 5.02
CA ASP A 170 13.33 -23.09 4.85
C ASP A 170 12.69 -23.68 3.58
N ALA A 171 11.61 -23.06 3.10
CA ALA A 171 10.88 -23.48 1.91
C ALA A 171 11.79 -23.46 0.67
N LYS A 172 11.56 -24.41 -0.25
CA LYS A 172 12.30 -24.45 -1.52
C LYS A 172 12.21 -23.09 -2.21
N PRO A 173 13.35 -22.50 -2.63
CA PRO A 173 13.31 -21.21 -3.32
C PRO A 173 12.45 -21.26 -4.60
N ILE A 174 11.68 -20.22 -4.84
CA ILE A 174 10.89 -20.06 -6.06
C ILE A 174 11.83 -19.61 -7.17
N GLU A 175 11.80 -20.30 -8.29
CA GLU A 175 12.61 -20.00 -9.49
C GLU A 175 11.83 -19.18 -10.53
N ASN A 176 10.49 -19.40 -10.58
CA ASN A 176 9.62 -18.74 -11.54
C ASN A 176 8.71 -17.75 -10.82
N PHE A 177 8.83 -16.50 -11.15
CA PHE A 177 8.02 -15.42 -10.60
C PHE A 177 6.98 -14.96 -11.62
N LYS A 178 5.82 -14.50 -11.12
CA LYS A 178 4.90 -13.71 -11.93
C LYS A 178 5.59 -12.42 -12.37
N GLU A 179 5.31 -12.00 -13.60
CA GLU A 179 5.76 -10.69 -14.06
C GLU A 179 5.27 -9.58 -13.11
N PRO A 180 6.11 -8.56 -12.86
CA PRO A 180 5.67 -7.39 -12.13
C PRO A 180 4.46 -6.78 -12.83
N THR A 181 3.45 -6.43 -12.07
CA THR A 181 2.28 -5.74 -12.60
C THR A 181 2.70 -4.36 -13.07
N THR A 182 2.81 -4.16 -14.38
CA THR A 182 2.96 -2.81 -14.98
C THR A 182 1.70 -1.97 -14.81
N ALA A 183 0.61 -2.60 -14.49
CA ALA A 183 -0.70 -2.01 -14.21
C ALA A 183 -0.75 -1.38 -12.81
N LEU A 184 0.01 -0.31 -12.61
CA LEU A 184 0.19 0.32 -11.29
C LEU A 184 -1.10 0.88 -10.70
N LEU A 185 -1.99 1.37 -11.55
CA LEU A 185 -3.22 2.05 -11.16
C LEU A 185 -4.50 1.41 -11.76
N ASP A 186 -4.40 0.21 -12.34
CA ASP A 186 -5.56 -0.47 -12.88
C ASP A 186 -6.57 -0.79 -11.77
N GLY A 187 -7.84 -0.43 -12.00
CA GLY A 187 -8.92 -0.63 -11.04
C GLY A 187 -8.95 0.38 -9.87
N PHE A 188 -8.06 1.38 -9.86
CA PHE A 188 -8.17 2.46 -8.89
C PHE A 188 -9.35 3.37 -9.22
N GLU A 189 -10.13 3.73 -8.20
CA GLU A 189 -11.17 4.75 -8.32
C GLU A 189 -10.55 6.09 -8.72
N TYR A 190 -11.25 6.86 -9.52
CA TYR A 190 -10.80 8.15 -10.08
C TYR A 190 -9.60 8.07 -11.04
N VAL A 191 -9.28 6.87 -11.54
CA VAL A 191 -8.25 6.65 -12.55
C VAL A 191 -8.87 6.00 -13.78
N GLU A 192 -8.67 6.63 -14.93
CA GLU A 192 -9.01 6.10 -16.24
C GLU A 192 -7.74 5.54 -16.90
N LYS A 193 -7.84 4.35 -17.50
CA LYS A 193 -6.75 3.79 -18.30
C LYS A 193 -7.06 4.04 -19.78
N LEU A 194 -6.27 4.89 -20.41
CA LEU A 194 -6.32 5.13 -21.83
C LEU A 194 -5.71 3.94 -22.60
N ASN A 195 -6.24 3.63 -23.76
CA ASN A 195 -5.60 2.67 -24.64
C ASN A 195 -4.29 3.24 -25.25
N ARG A 196 -3.58 2.40 -25.98
CA ARG A 196 -2.26 2.75 -26.52
C ARG A 196 -2.31 3.89 -27.54
N GLU A 197 -3.34 3.92 -28.36
CA GLU A 197 -3.55 4.93 -29.40
C GLU A 197 -3.92 6.28 -28.78
N GLU A 198 -4.88 6.29 -27.86
CA GLU A 198 -5.31 7.48 -27.12
C GLU A 198 -4.11 8.09 -26.34
N THR A 199 -3.32 7.23 -25.68
CA THR A 199 -2.12 7.68 -24.98
C THR A 199 -1.13 8.36 -25.91
N ALA A 200 -0.85 7.73 -27.07
CA ALA A 200 0.08 8.31 -28.05
C ALA A 200 -0.42 9.65 -28.58
N GLN A 201 -1.73 9.78 -28.88
CA GLN A 201 -2.34 11.04 -29.31
C GLN A 201 -2.22 12.13 -28.25
N CYS A 202 -2.42 11.81 -26.97
CA CYS A 202 -2.24 12.77 -25.88
C CYS A 202 -0.79 13.22 -25.74
N LEU A 203 0.16 12.30 -25.84
CA LEU A 203 1.59 12.62 -25.74
C LEU A 203 2.07 13.56 -26.87
N LEU A 204 1.53 13.40 -28.08
CA LEU A 204 1.82 14.27 -29.22
C LEU A 204 1.33 15.73 -29.03
N LYS A 205 0.37 15.96 -28.12
CA LYS A 205 -0.15 17.29 -27.80
C LYS A 205 0.70 18.09 -26.81
N GLY A 206 1.83 17.58 -26.37
CA GLY A 206 2.73 18.31 -25.46
C GLY A 206 3.24 19.61 -26.06
N SER A 207 3.16 20.71 -25.30
CA SER A 207 3.68 22.03 -25.68
C SER A 207 5.09 22.26 -25.14
N GLN A 208 5.65 23.47 -25.38
CA GLN A 208 6.92 23.90 -24.79
C GLN A 208 6.78 24.33 -23.31
N ASN A 209 5.58 24.38 -22.78
CA ASN A 209 5.31 24.74 -21.38
C ASN A 209 5.60 23.57 -20.46
N VAL A 210 6.81 23.52 -19.93
CA VAL A 210 7.30 22.41 -19.10
C VAL A 210 7.64 22.90 -17.71
N VAL A 211 7.19 22.16 -16.70
CA VAL A 211 7.55 22.37 -15.29
C VAL A 211 8.24 21.12 -14.76
N ARG A 212 9.47 21.28 -14.25
CA ARG A 212 10.26 20.20 -13.63
C ARG A 212 10.27 20.37 -12.13
N ILE A 213 9.86 19.34 -11.42
CA ILE A 213 9.79 19.31 -9.96
C ILE A 213 10.79 18.25 -9.48
N PRO A 214 11.93 18.63 -8.89
CA PRO A 214 12.87 17.67 -8.31
C PRO A 214 12.19 16.82 -7.24
N LEU A 215 12.36 15.52 -7.33
CA LEU A 215 11.94 14.59 -6.28
C LEU A 215 12.86 14.75 -5.07
N LYS A 216 12.27 14.77 -3.89
CA LYS A 216 12.98 14.92 -2.62
C LYS A 216 12.79 13.70 -1.75
N THR A 217 13.82 13.36 -1.02
CA THR A 217 13.90 12.15 -0.19
C THR A 217 13.75 12.41 1.31
N GLU A 218 13.42 13.66 1.69
CA GLU A 218 13.19 14.06 3.07
C GLU A 218 11.98 13.35 3.69
N ASP A 219 11.96 13.26 5.03
CA ASP A 219 10.97 12.51 5.80
C ASP A 219 9.60 13.19 5.92
N LYS A 220 9.41 14.39 5.36
CA LYS A 220 8.17 15.15 5.51
C LYS A 220 7.65 15.61 4.17
N SER A 221 6.36 15.41 3.94
CA SER A 221 5.60 16.01 2.82
C SER A 221 6.23 15.80 1.43
N ASN A 222 6.74 14.62 1.16
CA ASN A 222 7.34 14.20 -0.12
C ASN A 222 7.04 12.73 -0.37
N LEU A 223 7.92 12.05 -1.08
CA LEU A 223 7.85 10.60 -1.32
C LEU A 223 7.82 9.77 -0.02
N ASN A 224 8.35 10.31 1.06
CA ASN A 224 8.49 9.66 2.36
C ASN A 224 7.50 10.16 3.42
N ALA A 225 6.39 10.75 3.03
CA ALA A 225 5.38 11.28 3.96
C ALA A 225 4.95 10.26 5.05
N TYR A 226 4.89 9.01 4.69
CA TYR A 226 4.67 7.86 5.56
C TYR A 226 5.66 7.76 6.73
N PHE A 227 6.95 8.00 6.50
CA PHE A 227 8.00 7.89 7.52
C PHE A 227 8.10 9.16 8.39
N GLY A 228 7.57 10.27 7.91
CA GLY A 228 7.56 11.56 8.59
C GLY A 228 6.35 11.80 9.49
N ALA A 229 5.40 10.89 9.57
CA ALA A 229 4.21 11.02 10.38
C ALA A 229 4.54 11.08 11.88
N GLY A 230 4.69 12.29 12.40
CA GLY A 230 4.84 12.53 13.81
C GLY A 230 3.58 12.18 14.59
N LYS A 231 3.73 11.96 15.89
CA LYS A 231 2.62 11.82 16.84
C LYS A 231 1.79 13.10 16.84
N VAL A 232 0.60 13.08 16.27
CA VAL A 232 -0.38 14.13 16.48
C VAL A 232 -1.16 13.77 17.75
N LYS A 233 -0.87 14.44 18.86
CA LYS A 233 -1.57 14.32 20.18
C LYS A 233 -1.75 12.88 20.68
N GLY A 234 -0.69 12.07 20.62
CA GLY A 234 -0.72 10.68 21.11
C GLY A 234 -1.45 9.67 20.24
N ARG A 235 -2.02 10.09 19.12
CA ARG A 235 -2.60 9.19 18.12
C ARG A 235 -1.61 8.92 17.00
N PHE A 236 -1.51 7.68 16.62
CA PHE A 236 -0.77 7.27 15.43
C PHE A 236 -1.52 7.76 14.19
N SER A 237 -0.98 8.77 13.50
CA SER A 237 -1.53 9.20 12.22
C SER A 237 -1.11 8.18 11.16
N ARG A 238 -2.04 7.34 10.72
CA ARG A 238 -1.84 6.43 9.62
C ARG A 238 -1.82 7.21 8.30
N ARG A 239 -0.63 7.50 7.77
CA ARG A 239 -0.48 7.76 6.35
C ARG A 239 -0.23 6.42 5.65
N ASP A 240 -0.81 6.23 4.48
CA ASP A 240 -0.54 5.05 3.65
C ASP A 240 0.89 5.12 3.07
N TYR A 241 1.51 3.97 2.81
CA TYR A 241 2.85 3.92 2.23
C TYR A 241 2.95 4.62 0.88
N TYR A 242 1.89 4.55 0.07
CA TYR A 242 1.84 5.22 -1.23
C TYR A 242 1.28 6.64 -1.18
N GLU A 243 0.92 7.15 -0.01
CA GLU A 243 0.49 8.53 0.12
C GLU A 243 1.68 9.48 -0.05
N VAL A 244 1.60 10.37 -1.04
CA VAL A 244 2.65 11.36 -1.32
C VAL A 244 2.11 12.75 -1.53
N GLU A 245 2.90 13.75 -1.16
CA GLU A 245 2.68 15.15 -1.46
C GLU A 245 4.00 15.75 -1.92
N ILE A 246 4.11 16.09 -3.20
CA ILE A 246 5.34 16.63 -3.78
C ILE A 246 5.44 18.13 -3.55
N ILE A 247 6.48 18.58 -2.87
CA ILE A 247 6.67 20.00 -2.59
C ILE A 247 7.25 20.71 -3.80
N ILE A 248 6.49 21.68 -4.32
CA ILE A 248 6.90 22.58 -5.40
C ILE A 248 7.57 23.82 -4.78
N SER A 249 8.87 23.91 -4.89
CA SER A 249 9.61 25.10 -4.45
C SER A 249 9.16 26.35 -5.23
N THR A 250 9.13 27.49 -4.56
CA THR A 250 8.89 28.80 -5.22
C THR A 250 9.94 29.16 -6.25
N LYS A 251 11.10 28.53 -6.16
CA LYS A 251 12.27 28.79 -7.05
C LYS A 251 12.26 27.94 -8.32
N ILE A 252 11.27 27.05 -8.51
CA ILE A 252 11.21 26.22 -9.72
C ILE A 252 10.85 27.08 -10.93
N PRO A 253 11.61 26.99 -12.03
CA PRO A 253 11.25 27.65 -13.27
C PRO A 253 9.86 27.25 -13.75
N ASN A 254 9.14 28.17 -14.34
CA ASN A 254 7.81 27.95 -14.92
C ASN A 254 6.73 27.52 -13.91
N ARG A 255 6.97 27.62 -12.60
CA ARG A 255 6.01 27.25 -11.56
C ARG A 255 4.65 27.94 -11.75
N SER A 256 4.64 29.17 -12.25
CA SER A 256 3.43 29.95 -12.51
C SER A 256 2.55 29.40 -13.64
N LEU A 257 3.04 28.48 -14.45
CA LEU A 257 2.24 27.79 -15.46
C LEU A 257 1.28 26.78 -14.88
N LEU A 258 1.66 26.19 -13.71
CA LEU A 258 0.81 25.21 -13.04
C LEU A 258 -0.45 25.90 -12.46
N PRO A 259 -1.64 25.29 -12.59
CA PRO A 259 -2.86 25.77 -11.94
C PRO A 259 -2.63 26.07 -10.46
N ASN A 260 -3.14 27.19 -9.97
CA ASN A 260 -3.06 27.54 -8.55
C ASN A 260 -4.08 26.73 -7.74
N LYS A 261 -4.01 26.85 -6.42
CA LYS A 261 -4.97 26.20 -5.53
C LYS A 261 -6.41 26.62 -5.82
N GLU A 262 -6.60 27.89 -6.17
CA GLU A 262 -7.89 28.51 -6.45
C GLU A 262 -8.48 28.08 -7.79
N ASP A 263 -7.64 27.61 -8.72
CA ASP A 263 -8.07 27.10 -10.04
C ASP A 263 -8.67 25.69 -9.95
N GLY A 264 -8.58 25.04 -8.76
CA GLY A 264 -9.17 23.72 -8.52
C GLY A 264 -8.29 22.56 -9.01
N ASN A 265 -8.95 21.46 -9.33
CA ASN A 265 -8.29 20.27 -9.85
C ASN A 265 -7.97 20.42 -11.34
N PHE A 266 -6.96 19.71 -11.79
CA PHE A 266 -6.58 19.66 -13.20
C PHE A 266 -6.20 18.24 -13.62
N THR A 267 -6.50 17.90 -14.87
CA THR A 267 -6.27 16.57 -15.43
C THR A 267 -4.78 16.38 -15.73
N VAL A 268 -4.26 15.22 -15.33
CA VAL A 268 -2.96 14.71 -15.75
C VAL A 268 -3.11 13.40 -16.51
N ILE A 269 -2.26 13.19 -17.50
CA ILE A 269 -2.13 11.96 -18.28
C ILE A 269 -0.69 11.50 -18.20
N THR A 270 -0.45 10.30 -17.68
CA THR A 270 0.90 9.76 -17.57
C THR A 270 1.38 9.20 -18.91
N ASN A 271 2.69 9.11 -19.08
CA ASN A 271 3.28 8.54 -20.29
C ASN A 271 2.96 7.06 -20.54
N ASP A 272 2.49 6.36 -19.52
CA ASP A 272 2.00 4.98 -19.58
C ASP A 272 0.45 4.88 -19.62
N GLY A 273 -0.25 6.01 -19.85
CA GLY A 273 -1.67 6.07 -20.21
C GLY A 273 -2.64 6.10 -19.03
N TYR A 274 -2.22 6.45 -17.82
CA TYR A 274 -3.17 6.71 -16.73
C TYR A 274 -3.61 8.17 -16.74
N LYS A 275 -4.91 8.38 -16.65
CA LYS A 275 -5.54 9.70 -16.57
C LYS A 275 -6.24 9.84 -15.23
N PHE A 276 -5.89 10.89 -14.48
CA PHE A 276 -6.48 11.22 -13.19
C PHE A 276 -6.34 12.71 -12.89
N GLU A 277 -6.98 13.17 -11.82
CA GLU A 277 -6.89 14.58 -11.42
C GLU A 277 -5.81 14.80 -10.36
N CYS A 278 -5.11 15.91 -10.51
CA CYS A 278 -4.19 16.45 -9.54
C CYS A 278 -4.65 17.82 -9.04
N ALA A 279 -4.12 18.24 -7.89
CA ALA A 279 -4.38 19.55 -7.31
C ALA A 279 -3.13 20.11 -6.64
N ARG A 280 -3.08 21.44 -6.50
CA ARG A 280 -2.15 22.11 -5.61
C ARG A 280 -2.85 22.47 -4.32
N GLN A 281 -2.21 22.21 -3.18
CA GLN A 281 -2.75 22.46 -1.85
C GLN A 281 -1.70 23.08 -0.91
N GLY A 282 -2.13 23.40 0.31
CA GLY A 282 -1.29 24.03 1.33
C GLY A 282 -1.02 25.51 1.06
N ASP A 283 -0.19 26.11 1.92
CA ASP A 283 0.15 27.53 1.82
C ASP A 283 0.84 27.81 0.50
N TYR A 284 0.38 28.82 -0.23
CA TYR A 284 0.91 29.22 -1.55
C TYR A 284 0.86 28.08 -2.60
N GLY A 285 -0.04 27.09 -2.43
CA GLY A 285 -0.15 25.97 -3.36
C GLY A 285 1.15 25.17 -3.52
N LYS A 286 1.88 24.97 -2.43
CA LYS A 286 3.20 24.31 -2.46
C LYS A 286 3.16 22.80 -2.62
N ASN A 287 2.03 22.16 -2.27
CA ASN A 287 1.89 20.71 -2.29
C ASN A 287 1.19 20.28 -3.58
N PHE A 288 1.87 19.54 -4.43
CA PHE A 288 1.31 18.86 -5.60
C PHE A 288 0.94 17.42 -5.21
N ARG A 289 -0.29 17.02 -5.50
CA ARG A 289 -0.82 15.71 -5.13
C ARG A 289 -1.95 15.29 -6.06
N SER A 290 -2.28 14.00 -6.09
CA SER A 290 -3.54 13.53 -6.65
C SER A 290 -4.73 14.09 -5.85
N ALA A 291 -5.83 14.43 -6.54
CA ALA A 291 -6.92 15.23 -5.96
C ALA A 291 -7.84 14.41 -5.05
N HIS A 292 -8.27 13.25 -5.51
CA HIS A 292 -9.30 12.43 -4.83
C HIS A 292 -8.70 11.44 -3.83
N ASP A 293 -7.62 10.76 -4.20
CA ASP A 293 -6.88 9.85 -3.32
C ASP A 293 -5.39 10.11 -3.43
N LEU A 294 -4.77 10.47 -2.31
CA LEU A 294 -3.35 10.81 -2.23
C LEU A 294 -2.41 9.64 -2.62
N LYS A 295 -2.93 8.42 -2.64
CA LYS A 295 -2.19 7.22 -3.02
C LYS A 295 -1.98 7.08 -4.54
N ILE A 296 -2.84 7.66 -5.37
CA ILE A 296 -2.76 7.51 -6.82
C ILE A 296 -1.39 7.96 -7.34
N LEU A 297 -1.00 9.20 -7.05
CA LEU A 297 0.29 9.73 -7.50
C LEU A 297 1.47 8.93 -6.93
N GLY A 298 1.41 8.59 -5.65
CA GLY A 298 2.49 7.86 -5.00
C GLY A 298 2.60 6.41 -5.44
N ARG A 299 1.47 5.75 -5.71
CA ARG A 299 1.45 4.42 -6.28
C ARG A 299 2.10 4.39 -7.66
N TRP A 300 1.80 5.40 -8.48
CA TRP A 300 2.40 5.52 -9.79
C TRP A 300 3.92 5.78 -9.71
N ILE A 301 4.38 6.68 -8.83
CA ILE A 301 5.81 7.00 -8.69
C ILE A 301 6.58 5.83 -8.06
N LYS A 302 6.17 5.39 -6.87
CA LYS A 302 6.88 4.32 -6.14
C LYS A 302 6.79 2.98 -6.85
N GLY A 303 5.63 2.67 -7.44
CA GLY A 303 5.44 1.45 -8.22
C GLY A 303 6.40 1.34 -9.41
N GLN A 304 6.74 2.44 -10.10
CA GLN A 304 7.76 2.43 -11.12
C GLN A 304 9.16 2.15 -10.54
N MET A 305 9.49 2.72 -9.37
CA MET A 305 10.77 2.46 -8.69
C MET A 305 10.87 1.00 -8.21
N GLU A 306 9.76 0.45 -7.72
CA GLU A 306 9.63 -0.94 -7.28
C GLU A 306 9.78 -1.92 -8.45
N ASN A 307 9.06 -1.68 -9.55
CA ASN A 307 9.15 -2.49 -10.77
C ASN A 307 10.55 -2.42 -11.43
N ALA A 308 11.25 -1.30 -11.28
CA ALA A 308 12.64 -1.15 -11.72
C ALA A 308 13.66 -1.79 -10.76
N GLY A 309 13.22 -2.38 -9.65
CA GLY A 309 14.10 -2.95 -8.63
C GLY A 309 14.93 -1.92 -7.84
N ALA A 310 14.59 -0.64 -7.96
CA ALA A 310 15.29 0.44 -7.28
C ALA A 310 14.79 0.67 -5.85
N LEU A 311 13.54 0.28 -5.57
CA LEU A 311 12.88 0.42 -4.27
C LEU A 311 12.32 -0.93 -3.83
N LYS A 312 12.62 -1.36 -2.61
CA LYS A 312 11.98 -2.52 -2.00
C LYS A 312 10.62 -2.12 -1.40
N LEU A 313 9.69 -3.07 -1.34
CA LEU A 313 8.37 -2.84 -0.74
C LEU A 313 8.48 -2.39 0.72
N GLY A 314 7.88 -1.26 1.04
CA GLY A 314 7.86 -0.68 2.36
C GLY A 314 9.13 0.06 2.76
N ASP A 315 10.12 0.17 1.89
CA ASP A 315 11.33 0.93 2.16
C ASP A 315 11.16 2.42 1.87
N LYS A 316 12.03 3.19 2.50
CA LYS A 316 12.14 4.63 2.30
C LYS A 316 12.79 4.95 0.96
N VAL A 317 12.26 5.91 0.24
CA VAL A 317 12.93 6.45 -0.94
C VAL A 317 14.11 7.30 -0.48
N THR A 318 15.31 6.96 -0.94
CA THR A 318 16.57 7.65 -0.62
C THR A 318 17.22 8.21 -1.88
N GLU A 319 18.27 9.02 -1.74
CA GLU A 319 19.08 9.46 -2.87
C GLU A 319 19.65 8.28 -3.67
N GLU A 320 20.01 7.20 -2.97
CA GLU A 320 20.45 5.95 -3.58
C GLU A 320 19.34 5.29 -4.41
N THR A 321 18.10 5.34 -3.90
CA THR A 321 16.91 4.86 -4.64
C THR A 321 16.74 5.63 -5.95
N LEU A 322 16.80 6.96 -5.91
CA LEU A 322 16.68 7.81 -7.10
C LEU A 322 17.84 7.55 -8.08
N ARG A 323 19.04 7.38 -7.58
CA ARG A 323 20.23 7.07 -8.40
C ARG A 323 20.09 5.71 -9.10
N LYS A 324 19.63 4.68 -8.41
CA LYS A 324 19.36 3.35 -9.00
C LYS A 324 18.21 3.40 -10.00
N PHE A 325 17.20 4.18 -9.73
CA PHE A 325 16.06 4.37 -10.62
C PHE A 325 16.42 5.14 -11.89
N GLY A 326 17.46 5.99 -11.81
CA GLY A 326 17.93 6.80 -12.92
C GLY A 326 17.02 7.98 -13.26
N LYS A 327 16.05 8.31 -12.42
CA LYS A 327 15.11 9.41 -12.60
C LYS A 327 14.95 10.16 -11.28
N SER A 328 15.03 11.48 -11.32
CA SER A 328 15.07 12.35 -10.14
C SER A 328 14.07 13.51 -10.18
N SER A 329 13.26 13.60 -11.22
CA SER A 329 12.31 14.70 -11.39
C SER A 329 10.96 14.20 -11.87
N LEU A 330 9.91 14.82 -11.34
CA LEU A 330 8.57 14.77 -11.88
C LEU A 330 8.43 15.91 -12.91
N VAL A 331 8.00 15.59 -14.12
CA VAL A 331 7.90 16.55 -15.22
C VAL A 331 6.45 16.66 -15.67
N LEU A 332 5.95 17.88 -15.69
CA LEU A 332 4.62 18.22 -16.21
C LEU A 332 4.77 19.06 -17.48
N THR A 333 4.23 18.56 -18.58
CA THR A 333 4.18 19.25 -19.86
C THR A 333 2.73 19.62 -20.17
N GLN A 334 2.42 20.89 -20.30
CA GLN A 334 1.07 21.36 -20.64
C GLN A 334 0.70 20.95 -22.07
N SER A 335 -0.53 20.50 -22.30
CA SER A 335 -1.04 20.27 -23.66
C SER A 335 -1.15 21.61 -24.42
N VAL A 336 -1.09 21.56 -25.76
CA VAL A 336 -1.26 22.77 -26.60
C VAL A 336 -2.61 23.41 -26.39
N ASP A 337 -3.65 22.60 -26.17
CA ASP A 337 -5.04 23.05 -25.92
C ASP A 337 -5.26 23.50 -24.47
N LYS A 338 -4.27 23.29 -23.58
CA LYS A 338 -4.28 23.60 -22.13
C LYS A 338 -5.34 22.87 -21.32
N ASP A 339 -5.86 21.77 -21.82
CA ASP A 339 -6.94 20.97 -21.22
C ASP A 339 -6.42 19.87 -20.26
N PHE A 340 -5.14 19.47 -20.42
CA PHE A 340 -4.49 18.51 -19.52
C PHE A 340 -2.97 18.74 -19.45
N TRP A 341 -2.32 18.03 -18.54
CA TRP A 341 -0.88 17.97 -18.37
C TRP A 341 -0.38 16.55 -18.58
N ILE A 342 0.70 16.41 -19.36
CA ILE A 342 1.41 15.15 -19.50
C ILE A 342 2.37 15.02 -18.32
N LEU A 343 2.28 13.89 -17.60
CA LEU A 343 3.10 13.60 -16.42
C LEU A 343 4.12 12.51 -16.74
N THR A 344 5.38 12.81 -16.53
CA THR A 344 6.49 11.88 -16.73
C THR A 344 7.48 11.91 -15.56
N LEU A 345 8.30 10.88 -15.45
CA LEU A 345 9.48 10.85 -14.57
C LEU A 345 10.75 10.90 -15.45
N GLU A 346 11.68 11.76 -15.07
CA GLU A 346 12.97 11.94 -15.76
C GLU A 346 14.14 12.00 -14.77
#